data_2c65dad44fd6dd0c0bd1484fe61e6947
#
_entry.id   2c65dad44fd6dd0c0bd1484fe61e6947
#
_cell.length_a   1.000
_cell.length_b   1.000
_cell.length_c   1.000
_cell.angle_alpha   90.00
_cell.angle_beta   90.00
_cell.angle_gamma   90.00
#
_symmetry.space_group_name_H-M   'P 1'
#
loop_
_entity.id
_entity.type
_entity.pdbx_description
1 polymer ?
#
loop_
_entity_poly.entity_id
_entity_poly.type
_entity_poly.pdbx_seq_one_letter_code
_entity_poly.pdbx_strand_id
1 'polypeptide(L)'
;LRSADAGDNWNRVGIGQGIHSDAVIRCLAVHPDKPNFIYAGCDKGIYTSDDAGATWSLSENPLNDYTVWSLAIDGQDPDLMYAGTGTPTPTVCFRSRDGGSTWEKTSMEAAAECPAVGTPRVTGIAIDPTDAKSIWVGIEVDGLRHTADGGDTWTTIDYSDIPNMDIHNVAVSAGPPKTVVVVVNHDVYTSTDNGTTWKSIGVREGFDLGYPRGIKVQPGSPNVIFLTLGDTTPGSTGCIMRSKDTGRNWERLPLPVEPNTAMW
;
A
#
# COMPACT_ATOMS: atom_id res chain seq x y z
N LEU A 1 9.47 9.03 -12.22
CA LEU A 1 8.97 9.85 -13.33
C LEU A 1 7.95 10.85 -12.84
N ARG A 2 7.86 12.02 -13.45
CA ARG A 2 6.87 13.07 -13.15
C ARG A 2 6.25 13.56 -14.48
N SER A 3 4.95 13.70 -14.49
CA SER A 3 4.20 14.38 -15.53
C SER A 3 3.65 15.71 -14.98
N ALA A 4 3.64 16.76 -15.81
CA ALA A 4 3.03 18.05 -15.52
C ALA A 4 1.82 18.34 -16.42
N ASP A 5 1.44 17.39 -17.28
CA ASP A 5 0.41 17.50 -18.32
C ASP A 5 -0.53 16.26 -18.32
N ALA A 6 -0.91 15.81 -17.12
CA ALA A 6 -1.85 14.71 -16.88
C ALA A 6 -1.42 13.36 -17.51
N GLY A 7 -0.12 13.13 -17.70
CA GLY A 7 0.41 11.87 -18.20
C GLY A 7 0.76 11.86 -19.69
N ASP A 8 0.56 12.97 -20.41
CA ASP A 8 0.89 13.05 -21.82
C ASP A 8 2.42 12.97 -22.03
N ASN A 9 3.21 13.60 -21.16
CA ASN A 9 4.66 13.53 -21.16
C ASN A 9 5.21 13.21 -19.76
N TRP A 10 6.30 12.44 -19.72
CA TRP A 10 6.94 12.02 -18.49
C TRP A 10 8.43 12.38 -18.47
N ASN A 11 8.87 13.06 -17.42
CA ASN A 11 10.24 13.42 -17.19
C ASN A 11 10.84 12.59 -16.04
N ARG A 12 12.11 12.20 -16.20
CA ARG A 12 12.83 11.53 -15.12
C ARG A 12 13.17 12.54 -14.03
N VAL A 13 12.84 12.21 -12.79
CA VAL A 13 13.29 12.89 -11.59
C VAL A 13 14.53 12.16 -11.06
N GLY A 14 15.58 12.88 -10.70
CA GLY A 14 16.84 12.30 -10.27
C GLY A 14 17.69 13.25 -9.44
N ILE A 15 19.02 13.17 -9.55
CA ILE A 15 19.96 13.94 -8.74
C ILE A 15 19.72 15.45 -8.83
N GLY A 16 19.49 15.96 -10.03
CA GLY A 16 19.22 17.39 -10.24
C GLY A 16 17.95 17.91 -9.56
N GLN A 17 17.09 17.02 -9.13
CA GLN A 17 15.87 17.30 -8.38
C GLN A 17 15.93 16.81 -6.92
N GLY A 18 17.11 16.41 -6.44
CA GLY A 18 17.35 16.04 -5.04
C GLY A 18 17.20 14.55 -4.71
N ILE A 19 16.82 13.69 -5.65
CA ILE A 19 16.76 12.24 -5.42
C ILE A 19 18.12 11.61 -5.74
N HIS A 20 18.68 10.83 -4.82
CA HIS A 20 19.90 10.06 -5.06
C HIS A 20 19.75 9.12 -6.27
N SER A 21 20.83 8.96 -7.05
CA SER A 21 20.81 8.19 -8.30
C SER A 21 20.53 6.70 -8.11
N ASP A 22 20.84 6.16 -6.94
CA ASP A 22 20.70 4.78 -6.54
C ASP A 22 19.48 4.54 -5.62
N ALA A 23 18.68 5.59 -5.34
CA ALA A 23 17.47 5.44 -4.56
C ALA A 23 16.39 4.65 -5.34
N VAL A 24 15.84 3.64 -4.70
CA VAL A 24 14.76 2.82 -5.24
C VAL A 24 13.45 3.20 -4.56
N ILE A 25 12.62 3.99 -5.25
CA ILE A 25 11.31 4.40 -4.74
C ILE A 25 10.38 3.19 -4.70
N ARG A 26 9.77 2.93 -3.55
CA ARG A 26 8.87 1.81 -3.29
C ARG A 26 7.41 2.23 -3.20
N CYS A 27 7.14 3.39 -2.62
CA CYS A 27 5.79 3.90 -2.44
C CYS A 27 5.73 5.42 -2.54
N LEU A 28 4.53 5.92 -2.81
CA LEU A 28 4.21 7.35 -2.83
C LEU A 28 2.95 7.58 -2.00
N ALA A 29 2.92 8.69 -1.26
CA ALA A 29 1.73 9.18 -0.58
C ALA A 29 1.61 10.69 -0.82
N VAL A 30 0.40 11.14 -1.17
CA VAL A 30 0.09 12.56 -1.36
C VAL A 30 -0.67 13.06 -0.15
N HIS A 31 -0.28 14.21 0.36
CA HIS A 31 -0.97 14.84 1.48
C HIS A 31 -2.42 15.21 1.07
N PRO A 32 -3.45 14.77 1.80
CA PRO A 32 -4.84 14.93 1.37
C PRO A 32 -5.28 16.38 1.17
N ASP A 33 -4.82 17.31 2.02
CA ASP A 33 -5.20 18.74 1.98
C ASP A 33 -4.20 19.61 1.21
N LYS A 34 -3.01 19.10 0.93
CA LYS A 34 -1.92 19.81 0.27
C LYS A 34 -1.41 18.98 -0.91
N PRO A 35 -2.09 18.97 -2.07
CA PRO A 35 -1.77 18.06 -3.17
C PRO A 35 -0.37 18.26 -3.77
N ASN A 36 0.28 19.38 -3.50
CA ASN A 36 1.68 19.62 -3.87
C ASN A 36 2.68 18.95 -2.91
N PHE A 37 2.22 18.52 -1.72
CA PHE A 37 3.08 17.88 -0.74
C PHE A 37 3.02 16.35 -0.91
N ILE A 38 4.17 15.75 -1.20
CA ILE A 38 4.27 14.33 -1.54
C ILE A 38 5.38 13.70 -0.71
N TYR A 39 5.14 12.49 -0.24
CA TYR A 39 6.12 11.63 0.42
C TYR A 39 6.47 10.46 -0.52
N ALA A 40 7.75 10.10 -0.57
CA ALA A 40 8.24 8.96 -1.33
C ALA A 40 9.10 8.07 -0.43
N GLY A 41 8.58 6.88 -0.11
CA GLY A 41 9.33 5.86 0.63
C GLY A 41 10.31 5.13 -0.28
N CYS A 42 11.52 4.91 0.20
CA CYS A 42 12.59 4.26 -0.55
C CYS A 42 13.54 3.45 0.36
N ASP A 43 14.59 2.91 -0.22
CA ASP A 43 15.66 2.17 0.47
C ASP A 43 16.59 3.05 1.33
N LYS A 44 16.34 4.35 1.42
CA LYS A 44 17.09 5.33 2.22
C LYS A 44 16.21 6.12 3.19
N GLY A 45 14.96 5.67 3.41
CA GLY A 45 13.98 6.37 4.23
C GLY A 45 12.89 7.06 3.41
N ILE A 46 12.59 8.32 3.71
CA ILE A 46 11.49 9.07 3.09
C ILE A 46 12.03 10.36 2.47
N TYR A 47 11.76 10.54 1.18
CA TYR A 47 11.88 11.85 0.52
C TYR A 47 10.55 12.61 0.62
N THR A 48 10.64 13.92 0.73
CA THR A 48 9.49 14.84 0.68
C THR A 48 9.64 15.85 -0.44
N SER A 49 8.52 16.26 -1.02
CA SER A 49 8.40 17.33 -1.99
C SER A 49 7.24 18.23 -1.58
N ASP A 50 7.39 19.56 -1.71
CA ASP A 50 6.34 20.55 -1.50
C ASP A 50 5.90 21.26 -2.79
N ASP A 51 6.45 20.86 -3.93
CA ASP A 51 6.27 21.45 -5.25
C ASP A 51 5.73 20.44 -6.30
N ALA A 52 4.87 19.51 -5.86
CA ALA A 52 4.28 18.47 -6.69
C ALA A 52 5.31 17.56 -7.37
N GLY A 53 6.39 17.24 -6.67
CA GLY A 53 7.43 16.32 -7.13
C GLY A 53 8.44 16.92 -8.09
N ALA A 54 8.52 18.26 -8.20
CA ALA A 54 9.52 18.90 -9.03
C ALA A 54 10.91 18.85 -8.37
N THR A 55 10.97 19.05 -7.04
CA THR A 55 12.19 18.87 -6.23
C THR A 55 11.90 18.05 -4.98
N TRP A 56 12.94 17.42 -4.43
CA TRP A 56 12.85 16.47 -3.33
C TRP A 56 13.97 16.65 -2.32
N SER A 57 13.64 16.43 -1.06
CA SER A 57 14.60 16.40 0.03
C SER A 57 14.46 15.13 0.84
N LEU A 58 15.56 14.49 1.19
CA LEU A 58 15.55 13.35 2.10
C LEU A 58 15.30 13.85 3.51
N SER A 59 14.28 13.32 4.17
CA SER A 59 13.96 13.65 5.56
C SER A 59 14.93 12.93 6.50
N GLU A 60 15.51 13.65 7.45
CA GLU A 60 16.38 13.07 8.47
C GLU A 60 15.51 12.56 9.65
N ASN A 61 15.38 11.25 9.79
CA ASN A 61 14.58 10.59 10.81
C ASN A 61 14.99 9.11 10.96
N PRO A 62 14.48 8.37 11.97
CA PRO A 62 14.85 6.97 12.20
C PRO A 62 14.57 6.01 11.03
N LEU A 63 13.75 6.41 10.06
CA LEU A 63 13.45 5.58 8.87
C LEU A 63 14.60 5.57 7.86
N ASN A 64 15.61 6.43 7.99
CA ASN A 64 16.79 6.42 7.10
C ASN A 64 17.60 5.13 7.19
N ASP A 65 17.47 4.40 8.30
CA ASP A 65 18.11 3.10 8.50
C ASP A 65 17.31 1.93 7.87
N TYR A 66 16.13 2.20 7.27
CA TYR A 66 15.21 1.20 6.75
C TYR A 66 14.83 1.43 5.29
N THR A 67 14.54 0.34 4.60
CA THR A 67 13.76 0.41 3.35
C THR A 67 12.29 0.63 3.68
N VAL A 68 11.75 1.77 3.30
CA VAL A 68 10.31 2.09 3.47
C VAL A 68 9.54 1.54 2.28
N TRP A 69 8.70 0.54 2.54
CA TRP A 69 7.92 -0.17 1.51
C TRP A 69 6.52 0.37 1.31
N SER A 70 5.92 0.89 2.38
CA SER A 70 4.56 1.42 2.33
C SER A 70 4.40 2.63 3.22
N LEU A 71 3.52 3.55 2.82
CA LEU A 71 3.14 4.77 3.54
C LEU A 71 1.62 4.90 3.52
N ALA A 72 1.04 5.26 4.66
CA ALA A 72 -0.34 5.65 4.78
C ALA A 72 -0.46 6.98 5.52
N ILE A 73 -1.35 7.85 5.04
CA ILE A 73 -1.70 9.13 5.65
C ILE A 73 -3.19 9.08 5.96
N ASP A 74 -3.58 9.47 7.16
CA ASP A 74 -5.00 9.58 7.48
C ASP A 74 -5.66 10.70 6.66
N GLY A 75 -6.80 10.40 6.07
CA GLY A 75 -7.51 11.35 5.20
C GLY A 75 -8.26 12.46 5.95
N GLN A 76 -8.42 12.35 7.27
CA GLN A 76 -9.11 13.31 8.12
C GLN A 76 -8.15 14.03 9.06
N ASP A 77 -7.06 13.39 9.46
CA ASP A 77 -5.97 13.93 10.25
C ASP A 77 -4.62 13.64 9.57
N PRO A 78 -4.18 14.50 8.64
CA PRO A 78 -2.94 14.27 7.90
C PRO A 78 -1.66 14.27 8.74
N ASP A 79 -1.72 14.70 9.98
CA ASP A 79 -0.62 14.58 10.92
C ASP A 79 -0.40 13.13 11.37
N LEU A 80 -1.44 12.29 11.27
CA LEU A 80 -1.36 10.86 11.55
C LEU A 80 -0.90 10.10 10.31
N MET A 81 0.27 9.48 10.41
CA MET A 81 0.88 8.72 9.34
C MET A 81 1.45 7.40 9.85
N TYR A 82 1.52 6.41 8.96
CA TYR A 82 2.20 5.13 9.21
C TYR A 82 3.18 4.81 8.08
N ALA A 83 4.33 4.24 8.45
CA ALA A 83 5.35 3.78 7.52
C ALA A 83 5.73 2.33 7.83
N GLY A 84 5.62 1.49 6.82
CA GLY A 84 5.99 0.09 6.90
C GLY A 84 7.34 -0.17 6.26
N THR A 85 8.16 -0.99 6.90
CA THR A 85 9.52 -1.25 6.48
C THR A 85 9.71 -2.66 5.90
N GLY A 86 10.89 -2.90 5.36
CA GLY A 86 11.42 -4.21 5.00
C GLY A 86 12.77 -4.40 5.67
N THR A 87 13.85 -4.34 4.88
CA THR A 87 15.23 -4.42 5.40
C THR A 87 15.65 -3.14 6.12
N PRO A 88 16.52 -3.23 7.16
CA PRO A 88 17.00 -4.46 7.80
C PRO A 88 15.94 -5.12 8.69
N THR A 89 16.20 -6.37 9.08
CA THR A 89 15.36 -7.07 10.06
C THR A 89 15.60 -6.50 11.48
N PRO A 90 14.58 -6.47 12.37
CA PRO A 90 13.19 -6.87 12.12
C PRO A 90 12.41 -5.84 11.30
N THR A 91 11.50 -6.35 10.49
CA THR A 91 10.46 -5.53 9.82
C THR A 91 9.57 -4.87 10.87
N VAL A 92 9.33 -3.59 10.72
CA VAL A 92 8.61 -2.78 11.71
C VAL A 92 7.62 -1.84 11.04
N CYS A 93 6.65 -1.37 11.83
CA CYS A 93 5.77 -0.27 11.48
C CYS A 93 6.11 0.94 12.35
N PHE A 94 6.27 2.08 11.72
CA PHE A 94 6.43 3.37 12.41
C PHE A 94 5.14 4.18 12.32
N ARG A 95 4.91 5.03 13.31
CA ARG A 95 3.81 5.98 13.37
C ARG A 95 4.38 7.39 13.54
N SER A 96 3.80 8.36 12.84
CA SER A 96 3.97 9.80 13.07
C SER A 96 2.64 10.40 13.51
N ARG A 97 2.68 11.45 14.32
CA ARG A 97 1.53 12.25 14.78
C ARG A 97 1.72 13.73 14.50
N ASP A 98 2.67 14.07 13.63
CA ASP A 98 3.08 15.44 13.31
C ASP A 98 3.45 15.61 11.82
N GLY A 99 2.73 14.89 10.94
CA GLY A 99 2.89 14.98 9.49
C GLY A 99 4.26 14.46 9.01
N GLY A 100 4.82 13.46 9.69
CA GLY A 100 6.09 12.85 9.31
C GLY A 100 7.34 13.60 9.78
N SER A 101 7.19 14.61 10.65
CA SER A 101 8.32 15.34 11.23
C SER A 101 9.07 14.48 12.25
N THR A 102 8.34 13.71 13.06
CA THR A 102 8.91 12.70 13.96
C THR A 102 8.22 11.36 13.77
N TRP A 103 8.96 10.27 14.05
CA TRP A 103 8.49 8.90 13.90
C TRP A 103 8.82 8.07 15.11
N GLU A 104 7.84 7.34 15.61
CA GLU A 104 7.97 6.38 16.70
C GLU A 104 7.69 4.97 16.19
N LYS A 105 8.45 4.00 16.68
CA LYS A 105 8.26 2.60 16.38
C LYS A 105 7.04 2.08 17.15
N THR A 106 6.10 1.44 16.45
CA THR A 106 4.96 0.79 17.09
C THR A 106 5.37 -0.56 17.73
N SER A 107 4.48 -1.18 18.48
CA SER A 107 4.70 -2.51 19.05
C SER A 107 4.43 -3.66 18.07
N MET A 108 4.24 -3.38 16.76
CA MET A 108 4.01 -4.43 15.76
C MET A 108 5.21 -5.38 15.69
N GLU A 109 4.93 -6.66 15.75
CA GLU A 109 5.92 -7.72 15.56
C GLU A 109 5.70 -8.42 14.21
N ALA A 110 6.80 -8.70 13.53
CA ALA A 110 6.86 -9.50 12.32
C ALA A 110 7.92 -10.60 12.48
N ALA A 111 7.81 -11.66 11.68
CA ALA A 111 8.82 -12.69 11.63
C ALA A 111 10.19 -12.09 11.27
N ALA A 112 11.26 -12.61 11.87
CA ALA A 112 12.62 -12.15 11.54
C ALA A 112 13.03 -12.57 10.13
N GLU A 113 12.55 -13.73 9.67
CA GLU A 113 12.81 -14.30 8.36
C GLU A 113 11.62 -15.15 7.90
N CYS A 114 11.30 -15.10 6.63
CA CYS A 114 10.26 -15.88 5.98
C CYS A 114 10.82 -16.70 4.82
N PRO A 115 10.28 -17.90 4.56
CA PRO A 115 10.64 -18.69 3.39
C PRO A 115 10.46 -17.90 2.09
N ALA A 116 11.35 -18.11 1.12
CA ALA A 116 11.35 -17.52 -0.21
C ALA A 116 11.65 -16.02 -0.31
N VAL A 117 11.39 -15.19 0.71
CA VAL A 117 11.63 -13.75 0.65
C VAL A 117 12.74 -13.26 1.58
N GLY A 118 13.18 -14.09 2.55
CA GLY A 118 14.11 -13.68 3.59
C GLY A 118 13.44 -12.71 4.57
N THR A 119 13.87 -11.45 4.62
CA THR A 119 13.22 -10.43 5.45
C THR A 119 11.83 -10.10 4.89
N PRO A 120 10.74 -10.31 5.65
CA PRO A 120 9.40 -9.92 5.25
C PRO A 120 9.30 -8.40 5.06
N ARG A 121 8.32 -7.95 4.29
CA ARG A 121 8.12 -6.54 3.96
C ARG A 121 6.69 -6.12 4.27
N VAL A 122 6.51 -4.93 4.82
CA VAL A 122 5.17 -4.34 4.96
C VAL A 122 4.72 -3.81 3.61
N THR A 123 4.01 -4.63 2.86
CA THR A 123 3.60 -4.35 1.49
C THR A 123 2.40 -3.43 1.38
N GLY A 124 1.58 -3.33 2.44
CA GLY A 124 0.42 -2.46 2.46
C GLY A 124 0.04 -2.00 3.87
N ILE A 125 -0.40 -0.77 3.97
CA ILE A 125 -0.99 -0.19 5.18
C ILE A 125 -2.31 0.48 4.80
N ALA A 126 -3.37 0.20 5.54
CA ALA A 126 -4.66 0.87 5.39
C ALA A 126 -5.15 1.39 6.75
N ILE A 127 -5.34 2.69 6.84
CA ILE A 127 -6.05 3.33 7.94
C ILE A 127 -7.54 3.25 7.62
N ASP A 128 -8.35 2.82 8.58
CA ASP A 128 -9.80 2.79 8.41
C ASP A 128 -10.35 4.22 8.29
N PRO A 129 -10.97 4.59 7.17
CA PRO A 129 -11.44 5.95 6.96
C PRO A 129 -12.58 6.39 7.90
N THR A 130 -13.12 5.46 8.71
CA THR A 130 -14.17 5.74 9.70
C THR A 130 -13.67 5.67 11.14
N ASP A 131 -12.45 5.17 11.35
CA ASP A 131 -11.82 5.03 12.67
C ASP A 131 -10.28 5.08 12.53
N ALA A 132 -9.69 6.25 12.77
CA ALA A 132 -8.25 6.48 12.69
C ALA A 132 -7.41 5.64 13.67
N LYS A 133 -8.03 4.92 14.61
CA LYS A 133 -7.34 3.96 15.48
C LYS A 133 -7.28 2.55 14.92
N SER A 134 -8.10 2.26 13.93
CA SER A 134 -8.15 0.96 13.27
C SER A 134 -7.22 0.95 12.05
N ILE A 135 -6.10 0.25 12.15
CA ILE A 135 -5.11 0.16 11.09
C ILE A 135 -4.85 -1.31 10.74
N TRP A 136 -4.81 -1.57 9.44
CA TRP A 136 -4.52 -2.86 8.85
C TRP A 136 -3.15 -2.84 8.19
N VAL A 137 -2.34 -3.84 8.46
CA VAL A 137 -1.00 -3.98 7.90
C VAL A 137 -0.86 -5.34 7.24
N GLY A 138 -0.53 -5.33 5.95
CA GLY A 138 -0.18 -6.53 5.19
C GLY A 138 1.33 -6.74 5.16
N ILE A 139 1.78 -7.96 5.51
CA ILE A 139 3.19 -8.32 5.52
C ILE A 139 3.40 -9.49 4.55
N GLU A 140 4.38 -9.34 3.66
CA GLU A 140 4.70 -10.36 2.68
C GLU A 140 5.17 -11.65 3.37
N VAL A 141 4.48 -12.76 3.09
CA VAL A 141 4.72 -14.10 3.65
C VAL A 141 4.62 -14.19 5.18
N ASP A 142 4.14 -13.13 5.85
CA ASP A 142 3.91 -13.12 7.31
C ASP A 142 2.48 -12.66 7.68
N GLY A 143 1.65 -12.39 6.68
CA GLY A 143 0.20 -12.22 6.79
C GLY A 143 -0.26 -10.85 7.27
N LEU A 144 -1.42 -10.80 7.93
CA LEU A 144 -2.08 -9.56 8.35
C LEU A 144 -1.88 -9.27 9.83
N ARG A 145 -1.74 -7.97 10.13
CA ARG A 145 -1.84 -7.42 11.49
C ARG A 145 -2.95 -6.37 11.50
N HIS A 146 -3.63 -6.29 12.62
CA HIS A 146 -4.64 -5.26 12.89
C HIS A 146 -4.44 -4.65 14.27
N THR A 147 -4.62 -3.36 14.37
CA THR A 147 -4.72 -2.62 15.62
C THR A 147 -6.05 -1.87 15.69
N ALA A 148 -6.61 -1.74 16.90
CA ALA A 148 -7.79 -0.93 17.17
C ALA A 148 -7.50 0.25 18.13
N ASP A 149 -6.22 0.47 18.44
CA ASP A 149 -5.76 1.52 19.37
C ASP A 149 -4.68 2.43 18.78
N GLY A 150 -4.56 2.45 17.43
CA GLY A 150 -3.61 3.31 16.74
C GLY A 150 -2.17 2.78 16.74
N GLY A 151 -1.98 1.47 16.95
CA GLY A 151 -0.67 0.83 16.89
C GLY A 151 0.02 0.67 18.24
N ASP A 152 -0.69 0.91 19.34
CA ASP A 152 -0.16 0.65 20.69
C ASP A 152 -0.15 -0.87 20.97
N THR A 153 -1.17 -1.60 20.50
CA THR A 153 -1.19 -3.08 20.49
C THR A 153 -1.61 -3.61 19.12
N TRP A 154 -1.16 -4.84 18.78
CA TRP A 154 -1.44 -5.47 17.50
C TRP A 154 -1.93 -6.90 17.66
N THR A 155 -2.86 -7.30 16.82
CA THR A 155 -3.38 -8.65 16.72
C THR A 155 -3.01 -9.25 15.37
N THR A 156 -2.50 -10.47 15.36
CA THR A 156 -2.36 -11.26 14.13
C THR A 156 -3.72 -11.81 13.76
N ILE A 157 -4.13 -11.62 12.51
CA ILE A 157 -5.42 -12.12 12.00
C ILE A 157 -5.32 -13.61 11.75
N ASP A 158 -6.38 -14.34 12.08
CA ASP A 158 -6.50 -15.77 11.76
C ASP A 158 -6.65 -15.97 10.24
N TYR A 159 -5.94 -16.97 9.72
CA TYR A 159 -5.87 -17.29 8.29
C TYR A 159 -6.71 -18.50 7.89
N SER A 160 -7.60 -18.99 8.73
CA SER A 160 -8.41 -20.17 8.39
C SER A 160 -9.17 -20.01 7.07
N ASP A 161 -9.60 -18.78 6.75
CA ASP A 161 -10.31 -18.45 5.51
C ASP A 161 -9.39 -17.93 4.39
N ILE A 162 -8.15 -17.54 4.70
CA ILE A 162 -7.18 -17.03 3.72
C ILE A 162 -6.02 -18.03 3.61
N PRO A 163 -5.98 -18.90 2.62
CA PRO A 163 -5.00 -20.00 2.56
C PRO A 163 -3.56 -19.55 2.21
N ASN A 164 -3.34 -18.27 2.03
CA ASN A 164 -2.04 -17.72 1.62
C ASN A 164 -1.67 -16.48 2.44
N MET A 165 -0.52 -16.53 3.13
CA MET A 165 0.00 -15.45 3.96
C MET A 165 0.86 -14.43 3.20
N ASP A 166 1.04 -14.61 1.90
CA ASP A 166 1.79 -13.68 1.04
C ASP A 166 0.90 -12.48 0.68
N ILE A 167 0.85 -11.51 1.58
CA ILE A 167 0.01 -10.33 1.41
C ILE A 167 0.71 -9.34 0.50
N HIS A 168 0.08 -9.01 -0.61
CA HIS A 168 0.57 -8.01 -1.55
C HIS A 168 0.09 -6.59 -1.21
N ASN A 169 -1.12 -6.44 -0.71
CA ASN A 169 -1.68 -5.14 -0.33
C ASN A 169 -2.93 -5.28 0.53
N VAL A 170 -3.34 -4.20 1.19
CA VAL A 170 -4.57 -4.11 1.97
C VAL A 170 -5.23 -2.74 1.75
N ALA A 171 -6.55 -2.72 1.76
CA ALA A 171 -7.34 -1.49 1.70
C ALA A 171 -8.59 -1.59 2.57
N VAL A 172 -9.10 -0.47 3.05
CA VAL A 172 -10.37 -0.37 3.76
C VAL A 172 -11.29 0.60 3.03
N SER A 173 -12.47 0.12 2.67
CA SER A 173 -13.54 0.93 2.11
C SER A 173 -14.55 1.27 3.20
N ALA A 174 -14.94 2.53 3.32
CA ALA A 174 -15.99 2.97 4.26
C ALA A 174 -17.38 2.41 3.92
N GLY A 175 -17.55 1.82 2.73
CA GLY A 175 -18.78 1.16 2.30
C GLY A 175 -19.94 2.07 1.97
N PRO A 176 -21.22 1.64 2.05
CA PRO A 176 -21.76 0.47 2.75
C PRO A 176 -21.74 -0.84 1.92
N PRO A 177 -21.45 -1.98 2.53
CA PRO A 177 -20.90 -2.14 3.88
C PRO A 177 -19.44 -1.71 3.95
N LYS A 178 -18.93 -1.32 5.14
CA LYS A 178 -17.49 -1.19 5.38
C LYS A 178 -16.84 -2.53 5.04
N THR A 179 -15.77 -2.47 4.24
CA THR A 179 -15.14 -3.67 3.70
C THR A 179 -13.63 -3.55 3.82
N VAL A 180 -13.01 -4.51 4.46
CA VAL A 180 -11.56 -4.72 4.40
C VAL A 180 -11.27 -5.61 3.19
N VAL A 181 -10.32 -5.20 2.36
CA VAL A 181 -9.94 -5.93 1.15
C VAL A 181 -8.46 -6.27 1.23
N VAL A 182 -8.14 -7.54 1.08
CA VAL A 182 -6.78 -8.06 1.17
C VAL A 182 -6.40 -8.72 -0.14
N VAL A 183 -5.28 -8.30 -0.69
CA VAL A 183 -4.69 -8.88 -1.90
C VAL A 183 -3.60 -9.84 -1.49
N VAL A 184 -3.74 -11.10 -1.90
CA VAL A 184 -2.73 -12.14 -1.72
C VAL A 184 -2.17 -12.56 -3.08
N ASN A 185 -1.18 -13.42 -3.09
CA ASN A 185 -0.45 -13.86 -4.28
C ASN A 185 -1.37 -14.29 -5.47
N HIS A 186 -2.53 -14.89 -5.20
CA HIS A 186 -3.36 -15.47 -6.27
C HIS A 186 -4.84 -15.10 -6.19
N ASP A 187 -5.26 -14.36 -5.18
CA ASP A 187 -6.65 -14.00 -4.98
C ASP A 187 -6.79 -12.70 -4.21
N VAL A 188 -8.02 -12.25 -4.08
CA VAL A 188 -8.41 -11.11 -3.25
C VAL A 188 -9.49 -11.59 -2.30
N TYR A 189 -9.35 -11.24 -1.04
CA TYR A 189 -10.32 -11.57 0.00
C TYR A 189 -10.97 -10.32 0.56
N THR A 190 -12.24 -10.42 0.89
CA THR A 190 -13.02 -9.33 1.47
C THR A 190 -13.61 -9.76 2.80
N SER A 191 -13.60 -8.86 3.77
CA SER A 191 -14.30 -9.00 5.05
C SER A 191 -15.22 -7.80 5.28
N THR A 192 -16.45 -8.05 5.74
CA THR A 192 -17.41 -7.03 6.14
C THR A 192 -17.70 -7.03 7.64
N ASP A 193 -17.00 -7.87 8.39
CA ASP A 193 -17.13 -8.07 9.84
C ASP A 193 -15.80 -7.83 10.58
N ASN A 194 -15.04 -6.88 10.04
CA ASN A 194 -13.76 -6.44 10.61
C ASN A 194 -12.74 -7.57 10.78
N GLY A 195 -12.61 -8.43 9.76
CA GLY A 195 -11.61 -9.49 9.69
C GLY A 195 -11.96 -10.77 10.43
N THR A 196 -13.21 -10.92 10.91
CA THR A 196 -13.65 -12.15 11.58
C THR A 196 -13.86 -13.28 10.59
N THR A 197 -14.43 -12.98 9.42
CA THR A 197 -14.58 -13.93 8.31
C THR A 197 -14.14 -13.31 6.99
N TRP A 198 -13.65 -14.13 6.07
CA TRP A 198 -13.14 -13.69 4.79
C TRP A 198 -13.77 -14.45 3.64
N LYS A 199 -14.03 -13.73 2.56
CA LYS A 199 -14.62 -14.29 1.33
C LYS A 199 -13.73 -13.99 0.14
N SER A 200 -13.34 -15.05 -0.58
CA SER A 200 -12.66 -14.96 -1.87
C SER A 200 -13.54 -14.27 -2.90
N ILE A 201 -12.94 -13.45 -3.78
CA ILE A 201 -13.61 -12.93 -4.98
C ILE A 201 -13.37 -13.81 -6.22
N GLY A 202 -12.53 -14.85 -6.11
CA GLY A 202 -12.28 -15.81 -7.18
C GLY A 202 -11.49 -15.22 -8.35
N VAL A 203 -10.34 -14.57 -8.09
CA VAL A 203 -9.55 -13.91 -9.16
C VAL A 203 -9.12 -14.90 -10.22
N ARG A 204 -8.66 -16.10 -9.85
CA ARG A 204 -8.20 -17.13 -10.82
C ARG A 204 -9.29 -17.68 -11.71
N GLU A 205 -10.52 -17.75 -11.19
CA GLU A 205 -11.67 -18.31 -11.87
C GLU A 205 -12.45 -17.28 -12.69
N GLY A 206 -12.43 -16.01 -12.25
CA GLY A 206 -13.32 -14.96 -12.79
C GLY A 206 -12.63 -13.84 -13.56
N PHE A 207 -11.28 -13.80 -13.57
CA PHE A 207 -10.53 -12.72 -14.22
C PHE A 207 -9.58 -13.25 -15.27
N ASP A 208 -9.29 -12.45 -16.31
CA ASP A 208 -8.38 -12.82 -17.39
C ASP A 208 -6.92 -13.01 -16.92
N LEU A 209 -6.52 -12.34 -15.83
CA LEU A 209 -5.19 -12.41 -15.24
C LEU A 209 -5.30 -12.79 -13.75
N GLY A 210 -4.44 -13.72 -13.32
CA GLY A 210 -4.55 -14.38 -12.02
C GLY A 210 -3.55 -13.93 -10.96
N TYR A 211 -2.82 -12.82 -11.17
CA TYR A 211 -1.79 -12.35 -10.25
C TYR A 211 -2.10 -10.92 -9.76
N PRO A 212 -2.93 -10.77 -8.70
CA PRO A 212 -3.30 -9.46 -8.17
C PRO A 212 -2.15 -8.85 -7.36
N ARG A 213 -1.97 -7.52 -7.47
CA ARG A 213 -0.87 -6.80 -6.80
C ARG A 213 -1.32 -5.57 -6.01
N GLY A 214 -1.79 -4.55 -6.67
CA GLY A 214 -2.15 -3.29 -6.06
C GLY A 214 -3.64 -3.14 -5.86
N ILE A 215 -4.04 -2.53 -4.74
CA ILE A 215 -5.43 -2.16 -4.50
C ILE A 215 -5.51 -0.74 -3.95
N LYS A 216 -6.48 0.03 -4.43
CA LYS A 216 -6.74 1.38 -3.92
C LYS A 216 -8.24 1.67 -3.94
N VAL A 217 -8.71 2.29 -2.86
CA VAL A 217 -10.04 2.89 -2.79
C VAL A 217 -9.94 4.31 -3.35
N GLN A 218 -10.90 4.71 -4.17
CA GLN A 218 -10.93 6.05 -4.75
C GLN A 218 -11.22 7.08 -3.65
N PRO A 219 -10.37 8.12 -3.49
CA PRO A 219 -10.67 9.21 -2.56
C PRO A 219 -12.03 9.87 -2.86
N GLY A 220 -12.82 10.10 -1.81
CA GLY A 220 -14.17 10.67 -1.94
C GLY A 220 -15.25 9.75 -2.52
N SER A 221 -14.90 8.52 -2.89
CA SER A 221 -15.83 7.55 -3.48
C SER A 221 -15.59 6.15 -2.90
N PRO A 222 -16.01 5.90 -1.66
CA PRO A 222 -15.62 4.69 -0.91
C PRO A 222 -16.08 3.37 -1.56
N ASN A 223 -17.08 3.39 -2.42
CA ASN A 223 -17.55 2.21 -3.14
C ASN A 223 -16.69 1.87 -4.37
N VAL A 224 -15.82 2.80 -4.80
CA VAL A 224 -14.99 2.60 -5.98
C VAL A 224 -13.61 2.10 -5.57
N ILE A 225 -13.28 0.91 -6.08
CA ILE A 225 -12.02 0.22 -5.78
C ILE A 225 -11.33 -0.11 -7.11
N PHE A 226 -10.03 0.16 -7.18
CA PHE A 226 -9.17 -0.24 -8.29
C PHE A 226 -8.27 -1.38 -7.84
N LEU A 227 -8.12 -2.38 -8.72
CA LEU A 227 -7.25 -3.54 -8.53
C LEU A 227 -6.33 -3.66 -9.75
N THR A 228 -5.04 -3.81 -9.51
CA THR A 228 -4.09 -4.12 -10.59
C THR A 228 -3.78 -5.61 -10.61
N LEU A 229 -3.67 -6.15 -11.81
CA LEU A 229 -3.41 -7.56 -12.07
C LEU A 229 -2.26 -7.72 -13.07
N GLY A 230 -1.54 -8.81 -12.93
CA GLY A 230 -0.59 -9.32 -13.91
C GLY A 230 -0.88 -10.78 -14.22
N ASP A 231 -0.16 -11.32 -15.21
CA ASP A 231 -0.16 -12.75 -15.51
C ASP A 231 0.69 -13.54 -14.49
N THR A 232 1.82 -12.97 -14.08
CA THR A 232 2.76 -13.53 -13.09
C THR A 232 3.75 -12.46 -12.62
N THR A 233 4.83 -12.87 -11.90
CA THR A 233 5.98 -12.01 -11.56
C THR A 233 7.31 -12.71 -11.86
N PRO A 234 8.23 -12.13 -12.65
CA PRO A 234 8.01 -10.96 -13.50
C PRO A 234 6.99 -11.30 -14.58
N GLY A 235 6.04 -10.39 -14.82
CA GLY A 235 4.96 -10.61 -15.78
C GLY A 235 5.24 -10.01 -17.16
N SER A 236 4.44 -10.43 -18.15
CA SER A 236 4.50 -9.96 -19.52
C SER A 236 3.31 -9.12 -19.93
N THR A 237 2.25 -9.09 -19.11
CA THR A 237 1.04 -8.30 -19.34
C THR A 237 0.38 -7.92 -18.01
N GLY A 238 -0.50 -6.93 -18.06
CA GLY A 238 -1.25 -6.48 -16.90
C GLY A 238 -2.55 -5.78 -17.27
N CYS A 239 -3.40 -5.55 -16.29
CA CYS A 239 -4.62 -4.77 -16.44
C CYS A 239 -5.00 -4.06 -15.15
N ILE A 240 -5.92 -3.11 -15.28
CA ILE A 240 -6.59 -2.45 -14.16
C ILE A 240 -8.06 -2.85 -14.18
N MET A 241 -8.53 -3.34 -13.07
CA MET A 241 -9.94 -3.61 -12.81
C MET A 241 -10.53 -2.52 -11.92
N ARG A 242 -11.78 -2.20 -12.12
CA ARG A 242 -12.54 -1.28 -11.27
C ARG A 242 -13.79 -1.96 -10.75
N SER A 243 -14.04 -1.84 -9.46
CA SER A 243 -15.34 -2.08 -8.84
C SER A 243 -16.01 -0.75 -8.51
N LYS A 244 -17.33 -0.69 -8.59
CA LYS A 244 -18.15 0.47 -8.16
C LYS A 244 -19.08 0.11 -6.99
N ASP A 245 -18.94 -1.07 -6.46
CA ASP A 245 -19.84 -1.65 -5.46
C ASP A 245 -19.08 -2.39 -4.34
N THR A 246 -17.95 -1.82 -3.92
CA THR A 246 -17.10 -2.35 -2.84
C THR A 246 -16.53 -3.75 -3.10
N GLY A 247 -16.19 -4.05 -4.36
CA GLY A 247 -15.53 -5.30 -4.76
C GLY A 247 -16.47 -6.46 -5.10
N ARG A 248 -17.80 -6.21 -5.24
CA ARG A 248 -18.75 -7.28 -5.60
C ARG A 248 -18.75 -7.60 -7.08
N ASN A 249 -18.65 -6.57 -7.92
CA ASN A 249 -18.55 -6.71 -9.37
C ASN A 249 -17.34 -5.91 -9.88
N TRP A 250 -16.71 -6.42 -10.94
CA TRP A 250 -15.48 -5.85 -11.49
C TRP A 250 -15.60 -5.66 -12.99
N GLU A 251 -15.08 -4.55 -13.49
CA GLU A 251 -14.94 -4.25 -14.91
C GLU A 251 -13.48 -3.98 -15.26
N ARG A 252 -12.99 -4.51 -16.37
CA ARG A 252 -11.66 -4.17 -16.89
C ARG A 252 -11.69 -2.79 -17.49
N LEU A 253 -10.73 -1.93 -17.12
CA LEU A 253 -10.59 -0.62 -17.71
C LEU A 253 -9.81 -0.69 -19.03
N PRO A 254 -10.25 0.04 -20.09
CA PRO A 254 -9.45 0.21 -21.28
C PRO A 254 -8.21 1.05 -20.94
N LEU A 255 -7.04 0.61 -21.37
CA LEU A 255 -5.79 1.35 -21.23
C LEU A 255 -5.38 1.89 -22.61
N PRO A 256 -4.74 3.07 -22.68
CA PRO A 256 -4.33 3.67 -23.95
C PRO A 256 -3.23 2.87 -24.66
N VAL A 257 -2.48 2.07 -23.90
CA VAL A 257 -1.48 1.11 -24.38
C VAL A 257 -1.62 -0.19 -23.61
N GLU A 258 -1.42 -1.31 -24.30
CA GLU A 258 -1.37 -2.60 -23.64
C GLU A 258 -0.10 -2.71 -22.79
N PRO A 259 -0.21 -3.05 -21.50
CA PRO A 259 0.96 -3.24 -20.66
C PRO A 259 1.78 -4.45 -21.12
N ASN A 260 3.09 -4.30 -21.09
CA ASN A 260 4.06 -5.37 -21.41
C ASN A 260 4.77 -5.89 -20.15
N THR A 261 4.19 -5.70 -19.00
CA THR A 261 4.64 -6.17 -17.69
C THR A 261 3.47 -6.26 -16.72
N ALA A 262 3.63 -7.01 -15.64
CA ALA A 262 2.65 -7.02 -14.57
C ALA A 262 2.47 -5.60 -13.98
N MET A 263 1.24 -5.24 -13.67
CA MET A 263 0.92 -3.95 -13.04
C MET A 263 1.01 -4.07 -11.52
N TRP A 264 1.70 -3.11 -10.91
CA TRP A 264 1.99 -3.05 -9.47
C TRP A 264 1.19 -1.94 -8.79
#